data_9c832b4d91f2ef7568d7187351c49298
#
_entry.id   9c832b4d91f2ef7568d7187351c49298
#
_cell.length_a   1.000
_cell.length_b   1.000
_cell.length_c   1.000
_cell.angle_alpha   90.00
_cell.angle_beta   90.00
_cell.angle_gamma   90.00
#
_symmetry.space_group_name_H-M   'P 1'
#
loop_
_entity.id
_entity.type
_entity.pdbx_description
1 polymer ?
#
loop_
_entity_poly.entity_id
_entity_poly.type
_entity_poly.pdbx_seq_one_letter_code
_entity_poly.pdbx_strand_id
1 'polypeptide(L)'
;LDRPIAAEAADTVVLVVSELVTNALRHGGGTFSLDLTAHPDSIAVAVHDRSPQAPRMRTPDLNGGTGGFGWPMVNRLARATAVTRRTAGGKTVSALLAR
;
A
#
# COMPACT_ATOMS: atom_id res chain seq x y z
N LEU A 1 8.26 17.21 5.89
CA LEU A 1 8.23 17.57 4.47
C LEU A 1 8.51 19.05 4.31
N ASP A 2 9.30 19.42 3.32
CA ASP A 2 9.67 20.82 3.06
C ASP A 2 8.49 21.64 2.54
N ARG A 3 7.51 20.97 1.96
CA ARG A 3 6.32 21.62 1.38
C ARG A 3 5.07 20.91 1.88
N PRO A 4 3.96 21.65 2.03
CA PRO A 4 2.69 21.01 2.33
C PRO A 4 2.29 20.04 1.21
N ILE A 5 1.58 19.01 1.58
CA ILE A 5 0.95 18.10 0.64
C ILE A 5 -0.47 18.60 0.40
N ALA A 6 -0.91 18.60 -0.86
CA ALA A 6 -2.29 18.94 -1.16
C ALA A 6 -3.24 17.98 -0.42
N ALA A 7 -4.40 18.49 -0.01
CA ALA A 7 -5.35 17.69 0.76
C ALA A 7 -5.76 16.39 0.06
N GLU A 8 -5.97 16.45 -1.25
CA GLU A 8 -6.33 15.26 -2.03
C GLU A 8 -5.21 14.23 -2.02
N ALA A 9 -3.96 14.69 -2.14
CA ALA A 9 -2.81 13.79 -2.10
C ALA A 9 -2.66 13.17 -0.72
N ALA A 10 -2.87 13.94 0.35
CA ALA A 10 -2.83 13.43 1.71
C ALA A 10 -3.88 12.35 1.94
N ASP A 11 -5.11 12.57 1.45
CA ASP A 11 -6.18 11.58 1.56
C ASP A 11 -5.82 10.29 0.81
N THR A 12 -5.24 10.42 -0.37
CA THR A 12 -4.79 9.26 -1.14
C THR A 12 -3.72 8.48 -0.41
N VAL A 13 -2.75 9.16 0.19
CA VAL A 13 -1.70 8.51 0.99
C VAL A 13 -2.32 7.72 2.13
N VAL A 14 -3.26 8.32 2.87
CA VAL A 14 -3.93 7.64 3.98
C VAL A 14 -4.64 6.38 3.51
N LEU A 15 -5.39 6.47 2.41
CA LEU A 15 -6.09 5.32 1.86
C LEU A 15 -5.13 4.20 1.46
N VAL A 16 -4.08 4.54 0.74
CA VAL A 16 -3.12 3.55 0.26
C VAL A 16 -2.37 2.91 1.43
N VAL A 17 -1.90 3.70 2.38
CA VAL A 17 -1.23 3.18 3.57
C VAL A 17 -2.15 2.23 4.32
N SER A 18 -3.41 2.64 4.53
CA SER A 18 -4.39 1.81 5.24
C SER A 18 -4.58 0.46 4.56
N GLU A 19 -4.68 0.44 3.23
CA GLU A 19 -4.88 -0.81 2.50
C GLU A 19 -3.65 -1.70 2.52
N LEU A 20 -2.47 -1.13 2.34
CA LEU A 20 -1.24 -1.91 2.37
C LEU A 20 -0.97 -2.48 3.77
N VAL A 21 -1.21 -1.70 4.81
CA VAL A 21 -1.06 -2.14 6.19
C VAL A 21 -2.10 -3.22 6.53
N THR A 22 -3.35 -3.02 6.12
CA THR A 22 -4.40 -4.02 6.34
C THR A 22 -4.04 -5.35 5.68
N ASN A 23 -3.54 -5.31 4.44
CA ASN A 23 -3.09 -6.52 3.77
C ASN A 23 -1.94 -7.19 4.51
N ALA A 24 -0.98 -6.43 4.99
CA ALA A 24 0.13 -6.98 5.76
C ALA A 24 -0.34 -7.63 7.06
N LEU A 25 -1.29 -7.01 7.76
CA LEU A 25 -1.84 -7.56 9.00
C LEU A 25 -2.62 -8.84 8.75
N ARG A 26 -3.37 -8.92 7.65
CA ARG A 26 -4.20 -10.09 7.36
C ARG A 26 -3.43 -11.24 6.72
N HIS A 27 -2.48 -10.93 5.87
CA HIS A 27 -1.85 -11.90 4.98
C HIS A 27 -0.33 -11.87 5.02
N GLY A 28 0.26 -10.99 5.81
CA GLY A 28 1.69 -10.73 5.78
C GLY A 28 2.54 -11.46 6.81
N GLY A 29 1.98 -12.46 7.51
CA GLY A 29 2.75 -13.24 8.47
C GLY A 29 2.87 -12.63 9.85
N GLY A 30 2.04 -11.64 10.17
CA GLY A 30 1.90 -11.10 11.53
C GLY A 30 2.72 -9.87 11.86
N THR A 31 3.78 -9.59 11.13
CA THR A 31 4.60 -8.38 11.34
C THR A 31 4.87 -7.70 10.03
N PHE A 32 5.04 -6.38 10.09
CA PHE A 32 5.38 -5.59 8.90
C PHE A 32 6.18 -4.37 9.33
N SER A 33 6.83 -3.75 8.35
CA SER A 33 7.39 -2.41 8.51
C SER A 33 6.92 -1.52 7.37
N LEU A 34 6.84 -0.23 7.63
CA LEU A 34 6.32 0.76 6.69
C LEU A 34 7.37 1.85 6.47
N ASP A 35 7.67 2.13 5.22
CA ASP A 35 8.53 3.25 4.83
C ASP A 35 7.76 4.24 3.99
N LEU A 36 7.88 5.51 4.31
CA LEU A 36 7.35 6.62 3.52
C LEU A 36 8.51 7.50 3.09
N THR A 37 8.59 7.78 1.80
CA THR A 37 9.64 8.66 1.26
C THR A 37 8.99 9.74 0.42
N ALA A 38 9.26 10.99 0.75
CA ALA A 38 8.74 12.12 -0.01
C ALA A 38 9.78 12.58 -1.03
N HIS A 39 9.33 12.72 -2.27
CA HIS A 39 10.08 13.28 -3.38
C HIS A 39 9.44 14.59 -3.81
N PRO A 40 10.09 15.40 -4.65
CA PRO A 40 9.51 16.69 -5.05
C PRO A 40 8.11 16.61 -5.63
N ASP A 41 7.81 15.56 -6.40
CA ASP A 41 6.53 15.43 -7.10
C ASP A 41 5.78 14.13 -6.78
N SER A 42 6.29 13.33 -5.84
CA SER A 42 5.70 12.05 -5.54
C SER A 42 5.95 11.64 -4.09
N ILE A 43 5.21 10.64 -3.64
CA ILE A 43 5.41 10.01 -2.34
C ILE A 43 5.48 8.51 -2.58
N ALA A 44 6.55 7.89 -2.11
CA ALA A 44 6.71 6.44 -2.17
C ALA A 44 6.29 5.82 -0.85
N VAL A 45 5.44 4.81 -0.92
CA VAL A 45 4.98 4.02 0.22
C VAL A 45 5.47 2.60 0.02
N ALA A 46 6.12 2.02 1.00
CA ALA A 46 6.56 0.63 0.93
C ALA A 46 6.21 -0.08 2.22
N VAL A 47 5.61 -1.26 2.11
CA VAL A 47 5.31 -2.12 3.24
C VAL A 47 6.05 -3.43 3.03
N HIS A 48 6.86 -3.79 4.02
CA HIS A 48 7.64 -5.02 4.03
C HIS A 48 6.98 -6.00 4.99
N ASP A 49 6.72 -7.22 4.54
CA ASP A 49 6.17 -8.26 5.41
C ASP A 49 6.86 -9.59 5.19
N ARG A 50 6.50 -10.60 5.97
CA ARG A 50 7.13 -11.92 5.94
C ARG A 50 6.47 -12.90 5.00
N SER A 51 5.30 -12.58 4.47
CA SER A 51 4.56 -13.51 3.63
C SER A 51 5.13 -13.50 2.20
N PRO A 52 5.35 -14.67 1.60
CA PRO A 52 5.73 -14.74 0.19
C PRO A 52 4.55 -14.53 -0.75
N GLN A 53 3.33 -14.49 -0.24
CA GLN A 53 2.14 -14.36 -1.07
C GLN A 53 1.94 -12.92 -1.51
N ALA A 54 1.72 -12.73 -2.82
CA ALA A 54 1.40 -11.41 -3.37
C ALA A 54 0.04 -10.93 -2.85
N PRO A 55 -0.19 -9.60 -2.86
CA PRO A 55 -1.51 -9.06 -2.54
C PRO A 55 -2.56 -9.67 -3.46
N ARG A 56 -3.73 -9.95 -2.90
CA ARG A 56 -4.82 -10.59 -3.65
C ARG A 56 -5.88 -9.58 -3.98
N MET A 57 -6.45 -9.74 -5.18
CA MET A 57 -7.71 -9.11 -5.49
C MET A 57 -8.80 -9.82 -4.71
N ARG A 58 -9.57 -9.05 -3.91
CA ARG A 58 -10.67 -9.61 -3.14
C ARG A 58 -11.99 -9.28 -3.81
N THR A 59 -12.92 -10.23 -3.75
CA THR A 59 -14.29 -9.97 -4.17
C THR A 59 -14.91 -8.95 -3.22
N PRO A 60 -15.52 -7.87 -3.72
CA PRO A 60 -16.19 -6.92 -2.85
C PRO A 60 -17.24 -7.62 -1.98
N ASP A 61 -17.30 -7.22 -0.73
CA ASP A 61 -18.28 -7.76 0.21
C ASP A 61 -19.57 -6.98 0.06
N LEU A 62 -20.57 -7.62 -0.53
CA LEU A 62 -21.86 -7.00 -0.78
C LEU A 62 -22.66 -6.73 0.50
N ASN A 63 -22.23 -7.29 1.63
CA ASN A 63 -22.88 -7.08 2.92
C ASN A 63 -22.28 -5.91 3.69
N GLY A 64 -21.54 -5.05 3.01
CA GLY A 64 -20.97 -3.86 3.63
C GLY A 64 -19.64 -4.06 4.30
N GLY A 65 -18.98 -5.17 4.06
CA GLY A 65 -17.64 -5.37 4.56
C GLY A 65 -16.66 -4.36 4.00
N THR A 66 -15.61 -4.07 4.75
CA THR A 66 -14.56 -3.17 4.33
C THR A 66 -13.44 -3.92 3.63
N GLY A 67 -12.69 -3.26 2.79
CA GLY A 67 -11.50 -3.83 2.17
C GLY A 67 -11.74 -4.68 0.94
N GLY A 68 -12.95 -4.69 0.38
CA GLY A 68 -13.21 -5.39 -0.87
C GLY A 68 -12.51 -4.78 -2.08
N PHE A 69 -12.00 -3.57 -1.94
CA PHE A 69 -11.40 -2.81 -3.04
C PHE A 69 -9.89 -2.64 -2.90
N GLY A 70 -9.27 -3.26 -1.90
CA GLY A 70 -7.91 -3.00 -1.46
C GLY A 70 -6.86 -2.87 -2.56
N TRP A 71 -6.31 -4.00 -3.03
CA TRP A 71 -5.22 -3.95 -4.01
C TRP A 71 -5.64 -3.32 -5.34
N PRO A 72 -6.81 -3.64 -5.91
CA PRO A 72 -7.26 -2.94 -7.13
C PRO A 72 -7.38 -1.44 -6.94
N MET A 73 -7.84 -0.97 -5.79
CA MET A 73 -7.93 0.46 -5.50
C MET A 73 -6.56 1.11 -5.46
N VAL A 74 -5.58 0.46 -4.82
CA VAL A 74 -4.22 0.97 -4.77
C VAL A 74 -3.66 1.13 -6.18
N ASN A 75 -3.85 0.11 -7.04
CA ASN A 75 -3.38 0.18 -8.42
C ASN A 75 -4.04 1.29 -9.22
N ARG A 76 -5.29 1.62 -8.90
CA ARG A 76 -6.01 2.70 -9.57
C ARG A 76 -5.53 4.08 -9.12
N LEU A 77 -5.21 4.22 -7.84
CA LEU A 77 -4.80 5.51 -7.27
C LEU A 77 -3.33 5.82 -7.46
N ALA A 78 -2.49 4.82 -7.59
CA ALA A 78 -1.04 5.00 -7.68
C ALA A 78 -0.59 5.22 -9.12
N ARG A 79 0.50 5.98 -9.27
CA ARG A 79 1.19 6.11 -10.56
C ARG A 79 1.84 4.80 -10.97
N ALA A 80 2.37 4.07 -9.97
CA ALA A 80 3.02 2.79 -10.18
C ALA A 80 2.92 1.97 -8.89
N THR A 81 2.88 0.67 -9.03
CA THR A 81 2.93 -0.26 -7.91
C THR A 81 3.93 -1.36 -8.22
N ALA A 82 4.45 -1.99 -7.19
CA ALA A 82 5.37 -3.11 -7.35
C ALA A 82 5.21 -4.07 -6.17
N VAL A 83 5.40 -5.35 -6.46
CA VAL A 83 5.51 -6.40 -5.45
C VAL A 83 6.83 -7.09 -5.71
N THR A 84 7.74 -7.02 -4.75
CA THR A 84 9.09 -7.54 -4.88
C THR A 84 9.34 -8.58 -3.81
N ARG A 85 9.81 -9.76 -4.20
CA ARG A 85 10.23 -10.78 -3.23
C ARG A 85 11.56 -10.36 -2.62
N ARG A 86 11.68 -10.57 -1.31
CA ARG A 86 12.90 -10.25 -0.58
C ARG A 86 13.79 -11.48 -0.48
N THR A 87 15.10 -11.30 -0.63
CA THR A 87 16.06 -12.40 -0.52
C THR A 87 16.03 -13.05 0.86
N ALA A 88 15.75 -12.29 1.91
CA ALA A 88 15.65 -12.81 3.27
C ALA A 88 14.29 -13.44 3.59
N GLY A 89 13.42 -13.57 2.58
CA GLY A 89 12.05 -14.06 2.76
C GLY A 89 11.05 -12.92 2.90
N GLY A 90 9.80 -13.21 2.53
CA GLY A 90 8.76 -12.19 2.53
C GLY A 90 8.76 -11.36 1.25
N LYS A 91 8.10 -10.19 1.35
CA LYS A 91 7.95 -9.32 0.19
C LYS A 91 7.92 -7.85 0.59
N THR A 92 8.11 -7.00 -0.41
CA THR A 92 7.84 -5.57 -0.33
C THR A 92 6.72 -5.23 -1.29
N VAL A 93 5.68 -4.60 -0.78
CA VAL A 93 4.59 -4.06 -1.60
C VAL A 93 4.74 -2.55 -1.59
N SER A 94 4.86 -1.95 -2.75
CA SER A 94 5.12 -0.52 -2.85
C SER A 94 4.17 0.17 -3.81
N ALA A 95 3.95 1.46 -3.56
CA ALA A 95 3.15 2.33 -4.40
C ALA A 95 3.82 3.68 -4.49
N LEU A 96 3.81 4.25 -5.69
CA LEU A 96 4.29 5.61 -5.94
C LEU A 96 3.08 6.48 -6.21
N LEU A 97 2.89 7.50 -5.39
CA LEU A 97 1.71 8.35 -5.41
C LEU A 97 2.09 9.76 -5.85
N ALA A 98 1.15 10.45 -6.50
CA ALA A 98 1.33 11.87 -6.81
C ALA A 98 1.32 12.67 -5.51
N ARG A 99 2.19 13.65 -5.43
CA ARG A 99 2.27 14.56 -4.29
C ARG A 99 1.39 15.80 -4.46
#